data_ed06bb35104a2f1b43a9a7ddfe962cda
#
_entry.id   ed06bb35104a2f1b43a9a7ddfe962cda
#
_cell.length_a   1.000
_cell.length_b   1.000
_cell.length_c   1.000
_cell.angle_alpha   90.00
_cell.angle_beta   90.00
_cell.angle_gamma   90.00
#
_symmetry.space_group_name_H-M   'P 1'
#
loop_
_entity.id
_entity.type
_entity.pdbx_description
1 polymer ?
#
loop_
_entity_poly.entity_id
_entity_poly.type
_entity_poly.pdbx_seq_one_letter_code
_entity_poly.pdbx_strand_id
1 'polypeptide(L)'
;LVGSEMCIRDRFTGALENGGSVRGINVEGQGHMPRKKIDKLVEHAKGCGAKGLAYLCINEDGTYKSSFAKFMTEDELNALVAKMNGKPGDLLLFAADKNKIVWNVLGALRLQLGEELGLIDENKYNFLWVTEFPLLEWSDEENRFMAMHHPFTMPMEEDWDKIDSDPGAVRAKAYDIVLNGTELGGGSVRIHQDDIQEKMFEVLGFTKERAHEQFGFLLDAFSYGVPPHAGLAYGVDRMIMHMVHADSIRDVIAFPKVKDASDLMSEAPGSVDEKQLEELGIAIVKSEDSEE
;
A
#
# COMPACT_ATOMS: atom_id res chain seq x y z
N LEU A 1 24.92 25.68 -4.52
CA LEU A 1 23.53 26.13 -4.28
C LEU A 1 22.69 26.38 -5.54
N VAL A 2 23.27 26.33 -6.76
CA VAL A 2 22.55 26.53 -8.04
C VAL A 2 21.91 25.24 -8.56
N GLY A 3 22.25 24.09 -8.02
CA GLY A 3 21.77 22.78 -8.51
C GLY A 3 20.42 22.29 -7.97
N SER A 4 19.85 22.91 -6.92
CA SER A 4 18.60 22.40 -6.32
C SER A 4 17.32 22.99 -6.91
N GLU A 5 17.38 24.14 -7.56
CA GLU A 5 16.21 24.90 -7.99
C GLU A 5 15.75 24.58 -9.42
N MET A 6 16.69 24.30 -10.33
CA MET A 6 16.39 23.79 -11.68
C MET A 6 15.78 22.39 -11.65
N CYS A 7 15.90 21.72 -10.51
CA CYS A 7 15.52 20.33 -10.28
C CYS A 7 14.01 20.10 -10.04
N ILE A 8 13.17 21.12 -9.72
CA ILE A 8 11.76 20.88 -9.36
C ILE A 8 10.87 20.79 -10.61
N ARG A 9 11.03 21.69 -11.58
CA ARG A 9 10.30 21.61 -12.85
C ARG A 9 10.71 20.34 -13.60
N ASP A 10 12.01 20.07 -13.66
CA ASP A 10 12.55 18.84 -14.29
C ASP A 10 12.06 17.59 -13.59
N ARG A 11 11.84 17.63 -12.25
CA ARG A 11 11.25 16.51 -11.49
C ARG A 11 9.80 16.28 -11.83
N PHE A 12 8.99 17.33 -11.99
CA PHE A 12 7.58 17.19 -12.38
C PHE A 12 7.46 16.60 -13.78
N THR A 13 8.19 17.21 -14.74
CA THR A 13 8.23 16.72 -16.12
C THR A 13 8.80 15.32 -16.21
N GLY A 14 9.94 15.07 -15.57
CA GLY A 14 10.57 13.75 -15.54
C GLY A 14 9.75 12.67 -14.87
N ALA A 15 8.95 12.99 -13.84
CA ALA A 15 8.03 12.02 -13.25
C ALA A 15 6.95 11.60 -14.25
N LEU A 16 6.37 12.55 -14.98
CA LEU A 16 5.34 12.29 -16.00
C LEU A 16 5.90 11.53 -17.20
N GLU A 17 7.06 11.93 -17.71
CA GLU A 17 7.73 11.26 -18.83
C GLU A 17 8.11 9.80 -18.53
N ASN A 18 8.37 9.48 -17.27
CA ASN A 18 8.69 8.13 -16.82
C ASN A 18 7.45 7.34 -16.31
N GLY A 19 6.23 7.74 -16.69
CA GLY A 19 4.99 7.04 -16.34
C GLY A 19 4.56 7.17 -14.87
N GLY A 20 5.19 8.10 -14.13
CA GLY A 20 4.78 8.46 -12.78
C GLY A 20 3.68 9.51 -12.74
N SER A 21 3.51 10.16 -11.60
CA SER A 21 2.52 11.23 -11.43
C SER A 21 3.03 12.36 -10.55
N VAL A 22 2.38 13.53 -10.70
CA VAL A 22 2.45 14.66 -9.78
C VAL A 22 1.10 14.78 -9.10
N ARG A 23 1.07 14.62 -7.80
CA ARG A 23 -0.15 14.72 -7.00
C ARG A 23 0.10 15.56 -5.76
N GLY A 24 -0.98 16.05 -5.15
CA GLY A 24 -0.86 16.90 -3.97
C GLY A 24 -2.01 16.74 -3.01
N ILE A 25 -1.82 17.30 -1.82
CA ILE A 25 -2.85 17.49 -0.80
C ILE A 25 -2.95 18.96 -0.45
N ASN A 26 -4.17 19.42 -0.17
CA ASN A 26 -4.43 20.74 0.39
C ASN A 26 -4.54 20.63 1.91
N VAL A 27 -3.73 21.41 2.62
CA VAL A 27 -3.74 21.51 4.08
C VAL A 27 -4.40 22.86 4.41
N GLU A 28 -5.71 22.82 4.62
CA GLU A 28 -6.54 24.01 4.80
C GLU A 28 -6.09 24.83 6.01
N GLY A 29 -6.02 26.15 5.88
CA GLY A 29 -5.63 27.08 6.92
C GLY A 29 -4.18 27.02 7.38
N GLN A 30 -3.28 26.29 6.70
CA GLN A 30 -1.88 26.12 7.09
C GLN A 30 -0.88 26.90 6.25
N GLY A 31 -1.35 27.91 5.49
CA GLY A 31 -0.49 28.77 4.63
C GLY A 31 0.58 29.53 5.41
N HIS A 32 0.36 29.76 6.71
CA HIS A 32 1.31 30.40 7.62
C HIS A 32 2.29 29.44 8.31
N MET A 33 2.27 28.16 7.95
CA MET A 33 3.13 27.14 8.57
C MET A 33 4.61 27.56 8.55
N PRO A 34 5.30 27.53 9.72
CA PRO A 34 6.70 27.92 9.82
C PRO A 34 7.59 27.05 8.93
N ARG A 35 8.60 27.65 8.32
CA ARG A 35 9.56 26.96 7.44
C ARG A 35 10.13 25.68 8.07
N LYS A 36 10.48 25.73 9.36
CA LYS A 36 11.01 24.57 10.10
C LYS A 36 10.03 23.38 10.13
N LYS A 37 8.72 23.65 10.20
CA LYS A 37 7.71 22.58 10.13
C LYS A 37 7.61 22.02 8.72
N ILE A 38 7.60 22.87 7.69
CA ILE A 38 7.61 22.43 6.29
C ILE A 38 8.86 21.57 6.01
N ASP A 39 10.03 21.97 6.50
CA ASP A 39 11.27 21.20 6.34
C ASP A 39 11.19 19.82 7.00
N LYS A 40 10.48 19.68 8.14
CA LYS A 40 10.20 18.36 8.74
C LYS A 40 9.29 17.50 7.86
N LEU A 41 8.27 18.08 7.23
CA LEU A 41 7.42 17.37 6.28
C LEU A 41 8.21 16.89 5.05
N VAL A 42 9.18 17.70 4.59
CA VAL A 42 10.10 17.31 3.50
C VAL A 42 10.96 16.12 3.92
N GLU A 43 11.52 16.13 5.13
CA GLU A 43 12.33 15.00 5.63
C GLU A 43 11.49 13.74 5.84
N HIS A 44 10.26 13.89 6.36
CA HIS A 44 9.31 12.76 6.45
C HIS A 44 9.00 12.15 5.07
N ALA A 45 8.71 13.00 4.07
CA ALA A 45 8.49 12.56 2.70
C ALA A 45 9.69 11.80 2.11
N LYS A 46 10.92 12.25 2.41
CA LYS A 46 12.15 11.55 2.02
C LYS A 46 12.27 10.19 2.72
N GLY A 47 11.93 10.12 3.99
CA GLY A 47 11.87 8.86 4.74
C GLY A 47 10.90 7.84 4.13
N CYS A 48 9.84 8.32 3.46
CA CYS A 48 8.87 7.51 2.71
C CYS A 48 9.32 7.18 1.27
N GLY A 49 10.54 7.55 0.87
CA GLY A 49 11.13 7.25 -0.44
C GLY A 49 11.06 8.36 -1.47
N ALA A 50 10.50 9.54 -1.16
CA ALA A 50 10.49 10.66 -2.09
C ALA A 50 11.87 11.31 -2.23
N LYS A 51 12.18 11.81 -3.42
CA LYS A 51 13.38 12.65 -3.65
C LYS A 51 13.24 14.05 -3.04
N GLY A 52 12.04 14.44 -2.63
CA GLY A 52 11.71 15.72 -2.03
C GLY A 52 10.21 15.99 -2.06
N LEU A 53 9.80 17.08 -1.41
CA LEU A 53 8.42 17.55 -1.36
C LEU A 53 8.38 19.00 -1.84
N ALA A 54 7.51 19.30 -2.80
CA ALA A 54 7.27 20.66 -3.24
C ALA A 54 6.08 21.25 -2.46
N TYR A 55 6.12 22.57 -2.20
CA TYR A 55 5.06 23.23 -1.46
C TYR A 55 4.72 24.60 -2.05
N LEU A 56 3.47 25.03 -1.82
CA LEU A 56 2.96 26.36 -2.13
C LEU A 56 2.06 26.81 -0.97
N CYS A 57 2.44 27.88 -0.32
CA CYS A 57 1.60 28.59 0.65
C CYS A 57 0.82 29.67 -0.09
N ILE A 58 -0.48 29.76 0.15
CA ILE A 58 -1.34 30.82 -0.36
C ILE A 58 -1.51 31.81 0.79
N ASN A 59 -0.93 32.99 0.68
CA ASN A 59 -1.05 34.02 1.68
C ASN A 59 -2.48 34.60 1.73
N GLU A 60 -2.87 35.27 2.83
CA GLU A 60 -4.17 35.89 3.00
C GLU A 60 -4.47 36.98 1.94
N ASP A 61 -3.43 37.63 1.43
CA ASP A 61 -3.51 38.62 0.35
C ASP A 61 -3.59 38.02 -1.05
N GLY A 62 -3.62 36.67 -1.16
CA GLY A 62 -3.65 35.96 -2.43
C GLY A 62 -2.28 35.78 -3.09
N THR A 63 -1.20 36.26 -2.50
CA THR A 63 0.15 36.05 -3.00
C THR A 63 0.64 34.64 -2.66
N TYR A 64 1.65 34.16 -3.42
CA TYR A 64 2.16 32.80 -3.27
C TYR A 64 3.58 32.79 -2.70
N LYS A 65 3.83 31.96 -1.69
CA LYS A 65 5.17 31.59 -1.23
C LYS A 65 5.41 30.11 -1.52
N SER A 66 6.38 29.80 -2.37
CA SER A 66 6.54 28.44 -2.90
C SER A 66 8.00 28.08 -3.12
N SER A 67 8.29 26.78 -3.17
CA SER A 67 9.57 26.23 -3.61
C SER A 67 9.74 26.22 -5.13
N PHE A 68 8.68 26.44 -5.93
CA PHE A 68 8.69 26.29 -7.38
C PHE A 68 7.95 27.39 -8.18
N ALA A 69 7.21 28.28 -7.55
CA ALA A 69 6.37 29.28 -8.22
C ALA A 69 7.13 30.15 -9.26
N LYS A 70 8.40 30.44 -9.01
CA LYS A 70 9.25 31.21 -9.93
C LYS A 70 9.48 30.55 -11.30
N PHE A 71 9.14 29.26 -11.43
CA PHE A 71 9.27 28.49 -12.68
C PHE A 71 7.95 28.30 -13.41
N MET A 72 6.87 28.87 -12.90
CA MET A 72 5.52 28.79 -13.48
C MET A 72 4.99 30.18 -13.80
N THR A 73 4.15 30.26 -14.80
CA THR A 73 3.38 31.46 -15.08
C THR A 73 2.28 31.66 -14.04
N GLU A 74 1.74 32.87 -13.93
CA GLU A 74 0.64 33.19 -13.05
C GLU A 74 -0.62 32.35 -13.37
N ASP A 75 -0.91 32.17 -14.66
CA ASP A 75 -2.04 31.34 -15.12
C ASP A 75 -1.88 29.88 -14.74
N GLU A 76 -0.66 29.31 -14.85
CA GLU A 76 -0.38 27.94 -14.43
C GLU A 76 -0.53 27.77 -12.91
N LEU A 77 -0.07 28.75 -12.12
CA LEU A 77 -0.23 28.74 -10.65
C LEU A 77 -1.70 28.83 -10.26
N ASN A 78 -2.46 29.73 -10.87
CA ASN A 78 -3.88 29.88 -10.61
C ASN A 78 -4.66 28.60 -10.99
N ALA A 79 -4.34 27.97 -12.11
CA ALA A 79 -4.94 26.71 -12.52
C ALA A 79 -4.61 25.57 -11.53
N LEU A 80 -3.36 25.52 -11.04
CA LEU A 80 -2.93 24.53 -10.02
C LEU A 80 -3.69 24.72 -8.72
N VAL A 81 -3.77 25.96 -8.22
CA VAL A 81 -4.50 26.32 -7.00
C VAL A 81 -5.98 25.98 -7.14
N ALA A 82 -6.60 26.32 -8.26
CA ALA A 82 -8.00 25.98 -8.54
C ALA A 82 -8.24 24.46 -8.55
N LYS A 83 -7.32 23.68 -9.19
CA LYS A 83 -7.43 22.21 -9.22
C LYS A 83 -7.30 21.58 -7.82
N MET A 84 -6.55 22.21 -6.92
CA MET A 84 -6.37 21.77 -5.55
C MET A 84 -7.44 22.30 -4.59
N ASN A 85 -8.43 23.06 -5.08
CA ASN A 85 -9.42 23.80 -4.28
C ASN A 85 -8.76 24.71 -3.22
N GLY A 86 -7.56 25.25 -3.54
CA GLY A 86 -6.79 26.08 -2.62
C GLY A 86 -7.44 27.45 -2.41
N LYS A 87 -7.41 27.94 -1.19
CA LYS A 87 -7.93 29.23 -0.76
C LYS A 87 -6.83 30.04 -0.09
N PRO A 88 -6.96 31.38 0.00
CA PRO A 88 -6.10 32.17 0.87
C PRO A 88 -5.99 31.56 2.27
N GLY A 89 -4.77 31.45 2.79
CA GLY A 89 -4.47 30.80 4.05
C GLY A 89 -4.13 29.33 3.98
N ASP A 90 -4.17 28.67 2.81
CA ASP A 90 -3.90 27.24 2.66
C ASP A 90 -2.44 26.93 2.31
N LEU A 91 -2.01 25.72 2.67
CA LEU A 91 -0.73 25.12 2.27
C LEU A 91 -0.97 23.94 1.32
N LEU A 92 -0.44 24.01 0.11
CA LEU A 92 -0.48 22.93 -0.86
C LEU A 92 0.87 22.18 -0.83
N LEU A 93 0.82 20.86 -0.74
CA LEU A 93 1.99 19.97 -0.75
C LEU A 93 1.91 19.06 -1.97
N PHE A 94 3.04 18.85 -2.67
CA PHE A 94 3.09 18.06 -3.90
C PHE A 94 4.24 17.05 -3.86
N ALA A 95 3.93 15.82 -4.26
CA ALA A 95 4.90 14.75 -4.52
C ALA A 95 4.92 14.42 -6.01
N ALA A 96 6.11 14.17 -6.56
CA ALA A 96 6.34 13.83 -7.96
C ALA A 96 7.37 12.71 -8.05
N ASP A 97 6.94 11.52 -8.45
CA ASP A 97 7.76 10.32 -8.64
C ASP A 97 6.92 9.20 -9.29
N LYS A 98 7.42 7.95 -9.29
CA LYS A 98 6.63 6.76 -9.59
C LYS A 98 5.37 6.72 -8.71
N ASN A 99 4.26 6.24 -9.25
CA ASN A 99 2.96 6.26 -8.56
C ASN A 99 3.00 5.66 -7.15
N LYS A 100 3.66 4.51 -6.96
CA LYS A 100 3.79 3.83 -5.64
C LYS A 100 4.43 4.75 -4.59
N ILE A 101 5.49 5.50 -4.97
CA ILE A 101 6.16 6.45 -4.09
C ILE A 101 5.23 7.63 -3.76
N VAL A 102 4.57 8.20 -4.78
CA VAL A 102 3.65 9.34 -4.61
C VAL A 102 2.51 8.97 -3.64
N TRP A 103 1.91 7.80 -3.80
CA TRP A 103 0.84 7.34 -2.93
C TRP A 103 1.30 7.13 -1.49
N ASN A 104 2.45 6.48 -1.27
CA ASN A 104 3.01 6.26 0.06
C ASN A 104 3.31 7.59 0.76
N VAL A 105 3.96 8.52 0.07
CA VAL A 105 4.33 9.82 0.63
C VAL A 105 3.12 10.66 1.00
N LEU A 106 2.15 10.81 0.09
CA LEU A 106 0.96 11.61 0.37
C LEU A 106 0.04 10.94 1.40
N GLY A 107 -0.03 9.61 1.41
CA GLY A 107 -0.75 8.85 2.43
C GLY A 107 -0.15 9.08 3.82
N ALA A 108 1.17 8.96 3.97
CA ALA A 108 1.87 9.20 5.23
C ALA A 108 1.72 10.65 5.70
N LEU A 109 1.89 11.63 4.81
CA LEU A 109 1.70 13.06 5.13
C LEU A 109 0.26 13.38 5.54
N ARG A 110 -0.74 12.76 4.88
CA ARG A 110 -2.14 12.95 5.22
C ARG A 110 -2.44 12.48 6.64
N LEU A 111 -1.92 11.33 7.04
CA LEU A 111 -2.10 10.80 8.40
C LEU A 111 -1.39 11.68 9.43
N GLN A 112 -0.11 11.99 9.22
CA GLN A 112 0.66 12.84 10.12
C GLN A 112 0.00 14.21 10.34
N LEU A 113 -0.41 14.87 9.24
CA LEU A 113 -1.07 16.18 9.32
C LEU A 113 -2.46 16.09 9.96
N GLY A 114 -3.20 15.00 9.69
CA GLY A 114 -4.49 14.75 10.32
C GLY A 114 -4.38 14.66 11.83
N GLU A 115 -3.38 13.97 12.34
CA GLU A 115 -3.06 13.84 13.76
C GLU A 115 -2.55 15.18 14.34
N GLU A 116 -1.50 15.78 13.76
CA GLU A 116 -0.89 17.03 14.26
C GLU A 116 -1.88 18.22 14.32
N LEU A 117 -2.87 18.24 13.42
CA LEU A 117 -3.88 19.29 13.35
C LEU A 117 -5.18 18.94 14.10
N GLY A 118 -5.24 17.77 14.75
CA GLY A 118 -6.42 17.33 15.49
C GLY A 118 -7.67 17.13 14.62
N LEU A 119 -7.47 16.70 13.36
CA LEU A 119 -8.58 16.49 12.41
C LEU A 119 -9.18 15.08 12.52
N ILE A 120 -8.54 14.18 13.26
CA ILE A 120 -9.01 12.82 13.49
C ILE A 120 -9.94 12.83 14.70
N ASP A 121 -11.20 12.45 14.51
CA ASP A 121 -12.16 12.29 15.59
C ASP A 121 -12.22 10.81 15.98
N GLU A 122 -11.55 10.46 17.07
CA GLU A 122 -11.44 9.07 17.57
C GLU A 122 -12.77 8.48 18.02
N ASN A 123 -13.80 9.31 18.25
CA ASN A 123 -15.13 8.84 18.63
C ASN A 123 -16.01 8.48 17.43
N LYS A 124 -15.51 8.64 16.20
CA LYS A 124 -16.23 8.28 14.98
C LYS A 124 -15.71 6.97 14.40
N TYR A 125 -16.66 6.13 14.01
CA TYR A 125 -16.39 4.90 13.27
C TYR A 125 -16.78 5.10 11.81
N ASN A 126 -15.78 5.40 10.96
CA ASN A 126 -15.97 5.65 9.54
C ASN A 126 -15.56 4.41 8.74
N PHE A 127 -16.55 3.72 8.17
CA PHE A 127 -16.34 2.55 7.33
C PHE A 127 -16.27 2.94 5.86
N LEU A 128 -15.44 2.22 5.11
CA LEU A 128 -15.44 2.27 3.65
C LEU A 128 -15.08 0.89 3.07
N TRP A 129 -15.47 0.66 1.83
CA TRP A 129 -15.03 -0.46 1.04
C TRP A 129 -13.92 -0.03 0.09
N VAL A 130 -12.86 -0.83 0.01
CA VAL A 130 -11.88 -0.78 -1.07
C VAL A 130 -12.20 -1.93 -2.01
N THR A 131 -12.36 -1.63 -3.29
CA THR A 131 -12.74 -2.59 -4.32
C THR A 131 -11.89 -2.40 -5.58
N GLU A 132 -12.07 -3.27 -6.56
CA GLU A 132 -11.38 -3.17 -7.87
C GLU A 132 -9.86 -3.20 -7.75
N PHE A 133 -9.34 -4.03 -6.86
CA PHE A 133 -7.91 -4.27 -6.75
C PHE A 133 -7.33 -4.81 -8.06
N PRO A 134 -6.05 -4.58 -8.36
CA PRO A 134 -5.36 -5.35 -9.40
C PRO A 134 -5.45 -6.84 -9.12
N LEU A 135 -5.68 -7.65 -10.14
CA LEU A 135 -5.66 -9.11 -10.02
C LEU A 135 -4.24 -9.63 -9.81
N LEU A 136 -3.30 -9.01 -10.51
CA LEU A 136 -1.90 -9.39 -10.57
C LEU A 136 -0.99 -8.18 -10.29
N GLU A 137 0.13 -8.42 -9.64
CA GLU A 137 1.19 -7.44 -9.41
C GLU A 137 2.50 -7.98 -10.01
N TRP A 138 3.24 -7.12 -10.70
CA TRP A 138 4.58 -7.46 -11.19
C TRP A 138 5.58 -7.45 -10.04
N SER A 139 6.32 -8.55 -9.88
CA SER A 139 7.43 -8.66 -8.94
C SER A 139 8.74 -8.44 -9.69
N ASP A 140 9.45 -7.36 -9.38
CA ASP A 140 10.80 -7.11 -9.92
C ASP A 140 11.81 -8.14 -9.40
N GLU A 141 11.61 -8.68 -8.19
CA GLU A 141 12.47 -9.69 -7.57
C GLU A 141 12.32 -11.05 -8.25
N GLU A 142 11.07 -11.48 -8.47
CA GLU A 142 10.76 -12.77 -9.11
C GLU A 142 10.74 -12.68 -10.64
N ASN A 143 10.78 -11.46 -11.20
CA ASN A 143 10.68 -11.18 -12.64
C ASN A 143 9.46 -11.86 -13.30
N ARG A 144 8.31 -11.82 -12.63
CA ARG A 144 7.04 -12.40 -13.09
C ARG A 144 5.83 -11.74 -12.42
N PHE A 145 4.64 -12.01 -12.95
CA PHE A 145 3.40 -11.66 -12.29
C PHE A 145 3.14 -12.58 -11.09
N MET A 146 2.65 -11.97 -10.02
CA MET A 146 2.19 -12.63 -8.80
C MET A 146 0.72 -12.30 -8.59
N ALA A 147 -0.05 -13.23 -8.02
CA ALA A 147 -1.42 -12.92 -7.60
C ALA A 147 -1.36 -11.91 -6.45
N MET A 148 -2.09 -10.79 -6.57
CA MET A 148 -2.09 -9.77 -5.54
C MET A 148 -2.72 -10.28 -4.23
N HIS A 149 -3.76 -11.11 -4.31
CA HIS A 149 -4.44 -11.70 -3.16
C HIS A 149 -4.27 -13.22 -3.15
N HIS A 150 -4.85 -13.91 -4.13
CA HIS A 150 -4.88 -15.36 -4.16
C HIS A 150 -5.06 -15.89 -5.59
N PRO A 151 -4.44 -17.02 -5.99
CA PRO A 151 -4.58 -17.60 -7.33
C PRO A 151 -6.02 -17.98 -7.71
N PHE A 152 -6.91 -18.12 -6.74
CA PHE A 152 -8.32 -18.45 -6.93
C PHE A 152 -9.26 -17.24 -6.90
N THR A 153 -8.72 -16.02 -6.93
CA THR A 153 -9.52 -14.78 -6.99
C THR A 153 -10.07 -14.57 -8.38
N MET A 154 -11.40 -14.35 -8.47
CA MET A 154 -12.10 -14.12 -9.73
C MET A 154 -11.70 -12.76 -10.33
N PRO A 155 -11.30 -12.71 -11.62
CA PRO A 155 -11.13 -11.45 -12.34
C PRO A 155 -12.47 -10.76 -12.60
N MET A 156 -12.43 -9.44 -12.85
CA MET A 156 -13.57 -8.73 -13.43
C MET A 156 -13.81 -9.21 -14.86
N GLU A 157 -15.06 -9.51 -15.21
CA GLU A 157 -15.39 -10.03 -16.55
C GLU A 157 -15.03 -9.04 -17.65
N GLU A 158 -15.24 -7.75 -17.43
CA GLU A 158 -14.96 -6.70 -18.40
C GLU A 158 -13.47 -6.48 -18.68
N ASP A 159 -12.59 -7.02 -17.84
CA ASP A 159 -11.14 -6.90 -17.99
C ASP A 159 -10.48 -8.21 -18.46
N TRP A 160 -11.22 -9.31 -18.52
CA TRP A 160 -10.66 -10.63 -18.77
C TRP A 160 -9.93 -10.76 -20.12
N ASP A 161 -10.42 -10.07 -21.14
CA ASP A 161 -9.78 -10.05 -22.47
C ASP A 161 -8.37 -9.47 -22.48
N LYS A 162 -7.98 -8.73 -21.42
CA LYS A 162 -6.66 -8.13 -21.26
C LYS A 162 -5.63 -9.09 -20.69
N ILE A 163 -6.03 -10.26 -20.20
CA ILE A 163 -5.15 -11.16 -19.44
C ILE A 163 -3.89 -11.58 -20.21
N ASP A 164 -3.98 -11.71 -21.53
CA ASP A 164 -2.85 -12.06 -22.38
C ASP A 164 -2.02 -10.86 -22.85
N SER A 165 -2.64 -9.69 -23.01
CA SER A 165 -1.99 -8.50 -23.58
C SER A 165 -1.45 -7.54 -22.53
N ASP A 166 -2.16 -7.39 -21.42
CA ASP A 166 -1.81 -6.51 -20.30
C ASP A 166 -2.34 -7.09 -18.97
N PRO A 167 -1.70 -8.14 -18.45
CA PRO A 167 -2.15 -8.81 -17.21
C PRO A 167 -2.24 -7.86 -16.00
N GLY A 168 -1.38 -6.83 -15.96
CA GLY A 168 -1.36 -5.82 -14.89
C GLY A 168 -2.57 -4.88 -14.88
N ALA A 169 -3.33 -4.80 -15.99
CA ALA A 169 -4.53 -3.97 -16.10
C ALA A 169 -5.82 -4.73 -15.75
N VAL A 170 -5.73 -6.02 -15.44
CA VAL A 170 -6.90 -6.83 -15.04
C VAL A 170 -7.22 -6.59 -13.57
N ARG A 171 -8.46 -6.18 -13.27
CA ARG A 171 -8.94 -6.01 -11.90
C ARG A 171 -9.52 -7.30 -11.34
N ALA A 172 -9.45 -7.42 -10.02
CA ALA A 172 -9.99 -8.53 -9.24
C ALA A 172 -11.35 -8.21 -8.66
N LYS A 173 -12.20 -9.22 -8.51
CA LYS A 173 -13.39 -9.17 -7.64
C LYS A 173 -13.00 -9.41 -6.18
N ALA A 174 -12.06 -8.60 -5.69
CA ALA A 174 -11.62 -8.57 -4.30
C ALA A 174 -12.13 -7.29 -3.63
N TYR A 175 -12.29 -7.35 -2.33
CA TYR A 175 -12.83 -6.26 -1.54
C TYR A 175 -12.33 -6.32 -0.10
N ASP A 176 -12.00 -5.15 0.46
CA ASP A 176 -11.65 -4.98 1.86
C ASP A 176 -12.61 -4.00 2.52
N ILE A 177 -12.99 -4.31 3.76
CA ILE A 177 -13.67 -3.36 4.63
C ILE A 177 -12.65 -2.68 5.52
N VAL A 178 -12.66 -1.36 5.50
CA VAL A 178 -11.71 -0.50 6.23
C VAL A 178 -12.47 0.33 7.25
N LEU A 179 -11.94 0.41 8.47
CA LEU A 179 -12.42 1.29 9.53
C LEU A 179 -11.30 2.25 9.94
N ASN A 180 -11.56 3.55 9.84
CA ASN A 180 -10.63 4.61 10.27
C ASN A 180 -9.20 4.43 9.73
N GLY A 181 -9.07 3.96 8.48
CA GLY A 181 -7.79 3.70 7.84
C GLY A 181 -7.15 2.34 8.14
N THR A 182 -7.78 1.51 8.96
CA THR A 182 -7.34 0.13 9.25
C THR A 182 -8.21 -0.87 8.51
N GLU A 183 -7.61 -1.77 7.75
CA GLU A 183 -8.31 -2.93 7.18
C GLU A 183 -8.84 -3.82 8.30
N LEU A 184 -10.15 -3.94 8.40
CA LEU A 184 -10.80 -4.85 9.35
C LEU A 184 -10.97 -6.26 8.83
N GLY A 185 -11.08 -6.39 7.54
CA GLY A 185 -11.25 -7.69 6.91
C GLY A 185 -11.32 -7.57 5.40
N GLY A 186 -11.12 -8.68 4.74
CA GLY A 186 -11.13 -8.73 3.30
C GLY A 186 -11.62 -10.07 2.76
N GLY A 187 -11.89 -10.09 1.48
CA GLY A 187 -12.37 -11.25 0.77
C GLY A 187 -12.37 -11.10 -0.72
N SER A 188 -12.85 -12.12 -1.38
CA SER A 188 -13.02 -12.09 -2.84
C SER A 188 -14.10 -13.05 -3.30
N VAL A 189 -14.64 -12.79 -4.48
CA VAL A 189 -15.32 -13.81 -5.28
C VAL A 189 -14.27 -14.79 -5.79
N ARG A 190 -14.56 -16.07 -5.75
CA ARG A 190 -13.64 -17.14 -6.16
C ARG A 190 -13.91 -17.60 -7.57
N ILE A 191 -12.86 -18.01 -8.27
CA ILE A 191 -12.97 -18.68 -9.56
C ILE A 191 -13.70 -20.01 -9.34
N HIS A 192 -14.70 -20.27 -10.20
CA HIS A 192 -15.48 -21.51 -10.20
C HIS A 192 -15.57 -22.12 -11.60
N GLN A 193 -14.83 -21.56 -12.55
CA GLN A 193 -14.74 -21.97 -13.95
C GLN A 193 -13.33 -22.50 -14.22
N ASP A 194 -13.23 -23.72 -14.76
CA ASP A 194 -11.96 -24.43 -14.93
C ASP A 194 -11.04 -23.71 -15.93
N ASP A 195 -11.59 -23.20 -17.02
CA ASP A 195 -10.84 -22.47 -18.06
C ASP A 195 -10.22 -21.18 -17.53
N ILE A 196 -10.93 -20.43 -16.70
CA ILE A 196 -10.40 -19.23 -16.03
C ILE A 196 -9.30 -19.62 -15.03
N GLN A 197 -9.49 -20.69 -14.26
CA GLN A 197 -8.51 -21.15 -13.29
C GLN A 197 -7.23 -21.67 -13.97
N GLU A 198 -7.35 -22.45 -15.04
CA GLU A 198 -6.19 -22.89 -15.82
C GLU A 198 -5.38 -21.70 -16.36
N LYS A 199 -6.08 -20.70 -16.91
CA LYS A 199 -5.46 -19.49 -17.44
C LYS A 199 -4.76 -18.66 -16.35
N MET A 200 -5.35 -18.55 -15.17
CA MET A 200 -4.72 -17.91 -14.03
C MET A 200 -3.42 -18.59 -13.63
N PHE A 201 -3.39 -19.92 -13.56
CA PHE A 201 -2.16 -20.66 -13.27
C PHE A 201 -1.09 -20.47 -14.35
N GLU A 202 -1.49 -20.46 -15.63
CA GLU A 202 -0.56 -20.20 -16.73
C GLU A 202 0.14 -18.85 -16.59
N VAL A 203 -0.63 -17.77 -16.36
CA VAL A 203 -0.10 -16.40 -16.19
C VAL A 203 0.80 -16.27 -14.96
N LEU A 204 0.51 -17.03 -13.91
CA LEU A 204 1.34 -17.11 -12.70
C LEU A 204 2.58 -17.98 -12.85
N GLY A 205 2.75 -18.62 -14.03
CA GLY A 205 3.92 -19.47 -14.34
C GLY A 205 3.86 -20.88 -13.74
N PHE A 206 2.66 -21.37 -13.39
CA PHE A 206 2.48 -22.76 -13.00
C PHE A 206 2.40 -23.67 -14.23
N THR A 207 3.10 -24.81 -14.19
CA THR A 207 2.76 -25.92 -15.08
C THR A 207 1.53 -26.65 -14.53
N LYS A 208 0.83 -27.40 -15.40
CA LYS A 208 -0.35 -28.19 -14.97
C LYS A 208 0.01 -29.18 -13.87
N GLU A 209 1.20 -29.82 -13.97
CA GLU A 209 1.69 -30.78 -12.99
C GLU A 209 1.91 -30.08 -11.63
N ARG A 210 2.58 -28.92 -11.62
CA ARG A 210 2.85 -28.18 -10.39
C ARG A 210 1.57 -27.63 -9.75
N ALA A 211 0.63 -27.16 -10.56
CA ALA A 211 -0.67 -26.72 -10.06
C ALA A 211 -1.43 -27.88 -9.41
N HIS A 212 -1.42 -29.06 -10.03
CA HIS A 212 -2.06 -30.25 -9.48
C HIS A 212 -1.32 -30.80 -8.25
N GLU A 213 0.00 -30.77 -8.21
CA GLU A 213 0.77 -31.17 -7.02
C GLU A 213 0.42 -30.32 -5.80
N GLN A 214 0.24 -29.00 -5.96
CA GLN A 214 -0.06 -28.09 -4.86
C GLN A 214 -1.54 -27.99 -4.52
N PHE A 215 -2.42 -28.01 -5.51
CA PHE A 215 -3.85 -27.72 -5.39
C PHE A 215 -4.74 -28.85 -5.94
N GLY A 216 -4.17 -30.02 -6.27
CA GLY A 216 -4.91 -31.10 -6.90
C GLY A 216 -6.16 -31.51 -6.13
N PHE A 217 -6.06 -31.60 -4.80
CA PHE A 217 -7.20 -31.93 -3.96
C PHE A 217 -8.40 -30.98 -4.14
N LEU A 218 -8.14 -29.69 -4.41
CA LEU A 218 -9.17 -28.68 -4.63
C LEU A 218 -9.65 -28.71 -6.07
N LEU A 219 -8.75 -28.81 -7.05
CA LEU A 219 -9.07 -28.88 -8.48
C LEU A 219 -9.90 -30.13 -8.80
N ASP A 220 -9.54 -31.27 -8.22
CA ASP A 220 -10.31 -32.51 -8.35
C ASP A 220 -11.72 -32.39 -7.75
N ALA A 221 -11.83 -31.75 -6.59
CA ALA A 221 -13.14 -31.49 -6.00
C ALA A 221 -13.99 -30.56 -6.86
N PHE A 222 -13.38 -29.56 -7.49
CA PHE A 222 -14.07 -28.61 -8.38
C PHE A 222 -14.56 -29.26 -9.68
N SER A 223 -13.88 -30.32 -10.16
CA SER A 223 -14.31 -31.06 -11.34
C SER A 223 -15.69 -31.70 -11.22
N TYR A 224 -16.18 -31.92 -9.99
CA TYR A 224 -17.55 -32.38 -9.74
C TYR A 224 -18.60 -31.28 -9.81
N GLY A 225 -18.20 -30.05 -10.08
CA GLY A 225 -19.02 -28.85 -10.15
C GLY A 225 -18.97 -28.03 -8.85
N VAL A 226 -18.65 -26.75 -9.01
CA VAL A 226 -18.58 -25.80 -7.91
C VAL A 226 -19.52 -24.63 -8.17
N PRO A 227 -20.37 -24.24 -7.19
CA PRO A 227 -21.22 -23.06 -7.37
C PRO A 227 -20.39 -21.78 -7.30
N PRO A 228 -20.86 -20.67 -7.90
CA PRO A 228 -20.32 -19.36 -7.61
C PRO A 228 -20.29 -19.11 -6.11
N HIS A 229 -19.13 -18.73 -5.59
CA HIS A 229 -18.95 -18.50 -4.16
C HIS A 229 -18.01 -17.34 -3.88
N ALA A 230 -18.15 -16.75 -2.71
CA ALA A 230 -17.35 -15.66 -2.20
C ALA A 230 -17.23 -15.79 -0.69
N GLY A 231 -16.30 -15.06 -0.11
CA GLY A 231 -16.11 -15.06 1.33
C GLY A 231 -15.55 -13.74 1.83
N LEU A 232 -15.69 -13.53 3.13
CA LEU A 232 -15.13 -12.40 3.86
C LEU A 232 -14.65 -12.88 5.22
N ALA A 233 -13.45 -12.48 5.62
CA ALA A 233 -12.91 -12.74 6.94
C ALA A 233 -12.63 -11.43 7.67
N TYR A 234 -13.07 -11.34 8.92
CA TYR A 234 -12.80 -10.20 9.79
C TYR A 234 -11.63 -10.48 10.73
N GLY A 235 -10.74 -9.50 10.90
CA GLY A 235 -9.73 -9.50 11.95
C GLY A 235 -10.36 -9.10 13.29
N VAL A 236 -10.74 -10.06 14.12
CA VAL A 236 -11.39 -9.83 15.42
C VAL A 236 -10.52 -8.96 16.32
N ASP A 237 -9.21 -9.19 16.36
CA ASP A 237 -8.28 -8.39 17.16
C ASP A 237 -8.28 -6.91 16.74
N ARG A 238 -8.32 -6.63 15.43
CA ARG A 238 -8.42 -5.26 14.92
C ARG A 238 -9.75 -4.61 15.29
N MET A 239 -10.85 -5.36 15.23
CA MET A 239 -12.15 -4.86 15.67
C MET A 239 -12.14 -4.49 17.15
N ILE A 240 -11.64 -5.37 18.01
CA ILE A 240 -11.55 -5.12 19.46
C ILE A 240 -10.62 -3.93 19.74
N MET A 241 -9.47 -3.85 19.07
CA MET A 241 -8.55 -2.72 19.19
C MET A 241 -9.28 -1.38 18.96
N HIS A 242 -10.07 -1.26 17.90
CA HIS A 242 -10.86 -0.05 17.64
C HIS A 242 -11.95 0.19 18.69
N MET A 243 -12.63 -0.87 19.15
CA MET A 243 -13.71 -0.74 20.15
C MET A 243 -13.22 -0.26 21.52
N VAL A 244 -11.98 -0.59 21.89
CA VAL A 244 -11.38 -0.18 23.17
C VAL A 244 -10.42 1.03 23.01
N HIS A 245 -10.33 1.61 21.81
CA HIS A 245 -9.44 2.73 21.49
C HIS A 245 -7.97 2.43 21.82
N ALA A 246 -7.52 1.20 21.56
CA ALA A 246 -6.12 0.82 21.73
C ALA A 246 -5.30 1.17 20.47
N ASP A 247 -4.02 1.51 20.66
CA ASP A 247 -3.12 1.89 19.56
C ASP A 247 -2.55 0.68 18.82
N SER A 248 -2.62 -0.50 19.42
CA SER A 248 -2.03 -1.71 18.89
C SER A 248 -2.86 -2.95 19.21
N ILE A 249 -2.92 -3.90 18.25
CA ILE A 249 -3.52 -5.20 18.49
C ILE A 249 -2.83 -5.98 19.63
N ARG A 250 -1.58 -5.64 19.98
CA ARG A 250 -0.85 -6.24 21.11
C ARG A 250 -1.54 -5.99 22.44
N ASP A 251 -2.31 -4.92 22.56
CA ASP A 251 -3.02 -4.56 23.79
C ASP A 251 -4.28 -5.40 24.00
N VAL A 252 -4.73 -6.10 22.95
CA VAL A 252 -5.96 -6.92 22.97
C VAL A 252 -5.70 -8.40 22.74
N ILE A 253 -4.44 -8.81 22.52
CA ILE A 253 -4.02 -10.20 22.34
C ILE A 253 -3.41 -10.72 23.65
N ALA A 254 -3.81 -11.92 24.10
CA ALA A 254 -3.37 -12.49 25.37
C ALA A 254 -1.85 -12.75 25.44
N PHE A 255 -1.21 -13.15 24.35
CA PHE A 255 0.22 -13.46 24.29
C PHE A 255 0.85 -12.87 23.03
N PRO A 256 1.03 -11.52 22.99
CA PRO A 256 1.54 -10.85 21.80
C PRO A 256 3.01 -11.21 21.56
N LYS A 257 3.32 -11.52 20.29
CA LYS A 257 4.71 -11.72 19.85
C LYS A 257 5.42 -10.38 19.69
N VAL A 258 6.73 -10.36 19.93
CA VAL A 258 7.59 -9.19 19.65
C VAL A 258 8.03 -9.16 18.19
N LYS A 259 8.78 -8.13 17.79
CA LYS A 259 9.15 -7.86 16.40
C LYS A 259 9.89 -9.02 15.70
N ASP A 260 10.69 -9.77 16.44
CA ASP A 260 11.42 -10.94 15.99
C ASP A 260 10.59 -12.25 16.06
N ALA A 261 9.29 -12.12 16.28
CA ALA A 261 8.32 -13.22 16.45
C ALA A 261 8.54 -14.07 17.72
N SER A 262 9.39 -13.63 18.67
CA SER A 262 9.56 -14.32 19.92
C SER A 262 8.42 -14.04 20.90
N ASP A 263 8.20 -14.97 21.82
CA ASP A 263 7.23 -14.91 22.91
C ASP A 263 7.95 -14.67 24.22
N LEU A 264 7.80 -13.49 24.80
CA LEU A 264 8.47 -13.14 26.06
C LEU A 264 8.00 -13.94 27.27
N MET A 265 6.80 -14.50 27.22
CA MET A 265 6.25 -15.25 28.35
C MET A 265 6.74 -16.71 28.39
N SER A 266 6.84 -17.33 27.23
CA SER A 266 7.31 -18.72 27.08
C SER A 266 8.79 -18.81 26.71
N GLU A 267 9.46 -17.67 26.48
CA GLU A 267 10.83 -17.57 25.95
C GLU A 267 11.04 -18.35 24.63
N ALA A 268 9.94 -18.51 23.87
CA ALA A 268 9.98 -19.18 22.57
C ALA A 268 10.42 -18.18 21.45
N PRO A 269 11.13 -18.65 20.40
CA PRO A 269 11.59 -20.02 20.17
C PRO A 269 12.78 -20.40 21.06
N GLY A 270 12.77 -21.62 21.59
CA GLY A 270 13.86 -22.20 22.36
C GLY A 270 14.73 -23.12 21.49
N SER A 271 15.80 -23.65 22.10
CA SER A 271 16.64 -24.69 21.49
C SER A 271 15.88 -26.00 21.37
N VAL A 272 16.18 -26.79 20.34
CA VAL A 272 15.62 -28.10 20.08
C VAL A 272 16.72 -29.15 20.28
N ASP A 273 16.39 -30.28 20.93
CA ASP A 273 17.33 -31.35 21.13
C ASP A 273 17.75 -32.01 19.79
N GLU A 274 19.05 -32.31 19.65
CA GLU A 274 19.60 -32.92 18.42
C GLU A 274 18.86 -34.23 18.05
N LYS A 275 18.46 -35.01 19.03
CA LYS A 275 17.70 -36.23 18.80
C LYS A 275 16.35 -35.98 18.08
N GLN A 276 15.69 -34.87 18.40
CA GLN A 276 14.43 -34.50 17.73
C GLN A 276 14.67 -34.09 16.27
N LEU A 277 15.79 -33.43 16.01
CA LEU A 277 16.19 -33.10 14.63
C LEU A 277 16.53 -34.35 13.82
N GLU A 278 17.27 -35.32 14.41
CA GLU A 278 17.57 -36.60 13.81
C GLU A 278 16.31 -37.41 13.48
N GLU A 279 15.33 -37.45 14.40
CA GLU A 279 14.04 -38.14 14.18
C GLU A 279 13.25 -37.56 13.01
N LEU A 280 13.40 -36.25 12.73
CA LEU A 280 12.76 -35.56 11.62
C LEU A 280 13.61 -35.58 10.33
N GLY A 281 14.83 -36.10 10.38
CA GLY A 281 15.75 -36.10 9.25
C GLY A 281 16.21 -34.70 8.80
N ILE A 282 16.29 -33.74 9.73
CA ILE A 282 16.72 -32.37 9.48
C ILE A 282 17.98 -32.04 10.29
N ALA A 283 18.75 -31.05 9.83
CA ALA A 283 19.93 -30.56 10.51
C ALA A 283 20.02 -29.03 10.43
N ILE A 284 20.66 -28.42 11.43
CA ILE A 284 20.95 -26.98 11.42
C ILE A 284 22.17 -26.75 10.53
N VAL A 285 21.99 -26.01 9.44
CA VAL A 285 23.11 -25.56 8.62
C VAL A 285 23.74 -24.37 9.32
N LYS A 286 24.99 -24.52 9.79
CA LYS A 286 25.77 -23.40 10.33
C LYS A 286 26.25 -22.54 9.15
N SER A 287 25.93 -21.24 9.14
CA SER A 287 26.55 -20.28 8.22
C SER A 287 28.04 -20.13 8.58
N GLU A 288 28.93 -20.04 7.58
CA GLU A 288 30.37 -19.84 7.79
C GLU A 288 30.69 -18.51 8.52
N ASP A 289 29.73 -17.58 8.63
CA ASP A 289 29.88 -16.28 9.29
C ASP A 289 29.56 -16.28 10.81
N SER A 290 29.39 -17.42 11.44
CA SER A 290 29.02 -17.50 12.87
C SER A 290 30.22 -17.81 13.80
N GLU A 291 31.46 -17.62 13.34
CA GLU A 291 32.68 -17.65 14.17
C GLU A 291 33.29 -16.23 14.26
N GLU A 292 32.63 -15.29 15.00
CA GLU A 292 33.28 -14.15 15.64
C GLU A 292 32.60 -13.83 16.98
#